data_8ade45de463d764e5142b13c5d75d463
#
_entry.id   8ade45de463d764e5142b13c5d75d463
#
_cell.length_a   1.000
_cell.length_b   1.000
_cell.length_c   1.000
_cell.angle_alpha   90.00
_cell.angle_beta   90.00
_cell.angle_gamma   90.00
#
_symmetry.space_group_name_H-M   'P 1'
#
loop_
_entity.id
_entity.type
_entity.pdbx_description
1 polymer ?
#
loop_
_entity_poly.entity_id
_entity_poly.type
_entity_poly.pdbx_seq_one_letter_code
_entity_poly.pdbx_strand_id
1 'polypeptide(L)'
;KAKPWIAQSAHSRVFNMIKDAGIEEVDGKRNYSFFSSQMFGLEESLERLVEEYFHPAAKRLDVRKRILLLMGPVSGGKSTLVSMLKRGLEQYSHTEKGAIYAIKSCPMHEDPLHLIPIHLRKDFFEEYGIRVEGNLSPLNMMRLEKEYGNRIEDVMVERIFLSEDKRVGIGTFSPSDPKSQDITDLTGSIDFS
;
A
#
# COMPACT_ATOMS: atom_id res chain seq x y z
N LYS A 1 -5.25 -21.45 -11.19
CA LYS A 1 -6.39 -20.56 -10.79
C LYS A 1 -5.81 -19.21 -10.45
N ALA A 2 -6.31 -18.14 -11.10
CA ALA A 2 -5.88 -16.78 -10.81
C ALA A 2 -6.16 -16.43 -9.33
N LYS A 3 -5.17 -15.81 -8.67
CA LYS A 3 -5.29 -15.32 -7.28
C LYS A 3 -5.33 -13.79 -7.34
N PRO A 4 -6.48 -13.16 -7.64
CA PRO A 4 -6.57 -11.72 -7.90
C PRO A 4 -6.16 -10.86 -6.69
N TRP A 5 -6.20 -11.41 -5.47
CA TRP A 5 -5.75 -10.70 -4.27
C TRP A 5 -4.25 -10.41 -4.23
N ILE A 6 -3.44 -11.02 -5.07
CA ILE A 6 -2.00 -10.71 -5.17
C ILE A 6 -1.79 -9.30 -5.75
N ALA A 7 -2.67 -8.87 -6.65
CA ALA A 7 -2.59 -7.56 -7.34
C ALA A 7 -3.37 -6.45 -6.62
N GLN A 8 -3.36 -6.43 -5.29
CA GLN A 8 -4.04 -5.42 -4.50
C GLN A 8 -3.29 -4.09 -4.51
N SER A 9 -4.05 -2.97 -4.57
CA SER A 9 -3.49 -1.66 -4.26
C SER A 9 -3.15 -1.54 -2.77
N ALA A 10 -2.34 -0.54 -2.41
CA ALA A 10 -2.03 -0.26 -1.00
C ALA A 10 -3.31 -0.05 -0.17
N HIS A 11 -4.27 0.72 -0.68
CA HIS A 11 -5.56 0.96 0.00
C HIS A 11 -6.39 -0.31 0.15
N SER A 12 -6.44 -1.16 -0.88
CA SER A 12 -7.14 -2.45 -0.79
C SER A 12 -6.51 -3.36 0.25
N ARG A 13 -5.18 -3.30 0.37
CA ARG A 13 -4.43 -4.09 1.35
C ARG A 13 -4.71 -3.63 2.78
N VAL A 14 -4.71 -2.31 3.03
CA VAL A 14 -5.11 -1.74 4.34
C VAL A 14 -6.53 -2.13 4.69
N PHE A 15 -7.46 -1.95 3.76
CA PHE A 15 -8.88 -2.28 4.01
C PHE A 15 -9.08 -3.76 4.29
N ASN A 16 -8.47 -4.64 3.50
CA ASN A 16 -8.59 -6.09 3.70
C ASN A 16 -7.92 -6.55 5.01
N MET A 17 -6.78 -5.97 5.38
CA MET A 17 -6.14 -6.21 6.67
C MET A 17 -7.08 -5.88 7.84
N ILE A 18 -7.71 -4.71 7.81
CA ILE A 18 -8.67 -4.30 8.86
C ILE A 18 -9.87 -5.23 8.88
N LYS A 19 -10.42 -5.56 7.71
CA LYS A 19 -11.58 -6.44 7.56
C LYS A 19 -11.30 -7.87 8.01
N ASP A 20 -10.15 -8.42 7.63
CA ASP A 20 -9.76 -9.80 7.96
C ASP A 20 -9.50 -10.00 9.46
N ALA A 21 -9.23 -8.92 10.21
CA ALA A 21 -9.12 -8.96 11.66
C ALA A 21 -10.48 -9.18 12.37
N GLY A 22 -11.59 -8.95 11.67
CA GLY A 22 -12.95 -9.15 12.17
C GLY A 22 -13.77 -7.86 12.21
N ILE A 23 -15.06 -8.01 12.01
CA ILE A 23 -16.06 -6.95 12.11
C ILE A 23 -17.19 -7.45 13.00
N GLU A 24 -17.51 -6.69 14.02
CA GLU A 24 -18.66 -6.92 14.89
C GLU A 24 -19.71 -5.82 14.65
N GLU A 25 -20.96 -6.19 14.57
CA GLU A 25 -22.04 -5.21 14.47
C GLU A 25 -22.72 -5.07 15.84
N VAL A 26 -22.61 -3.89 16.45
CA VAL A 26 -23.20 -3.57 17.74
C VAL A 26 -24.08 -2.32 17.56
N ASP A 27 -25.35 -2.44 17.89
CA ASP A 27 -26.33 -1.34 17.78
C ASP A 27 -26.38 -0.67 16.41
N GLY A 28 -26.23 -1.45 15.33
CA GLY A 28 -26.23 -0.96 13.95
C GLY A 28 -24.96 -0.22 13.54
N LYS A 29 -23.93 -0.21 14.36
CA LYS A 29 -22.58 0.32 14.08
C LYS A 29 -21.59 -0.82 13.86
N ARG A 30 -20.65 -0.62 12.95
CA ARG A 30 -19.58 -1.58 12.69
C ARG A 30 -18.38 -1.30 13.58
N ASN A 31 -18.04 -2.26 14.41
CA ASN A 31 -16.84 -2.23 15.22
C ASN A 31 -15.77 -3.13 14.58
N TYR A 32 -14.63 -2.54 14.27
CA TYR A 32 -13.50 -3.25 13.66
C TYR A 32 -12.55 -3.77 14.71
N SER A 33 -12.50 -5.09 14.90
CA SER A 33 -11.67 -5.77 15.89
C SER A 33 -10.18 -5.42 15.79
N PHE A 34 -9.73 -5.00 14.59
CA PHE A 34 -8.37 -4.53 14.38
C PHE A 34 -7.96 -3.42 15.35
N PHE A 35 -8.86 -2.50 15.69
CA PHE A 35 -8.58 -1.36 16.55
C PHE A 35 -8.83 -1.62 18.04
N SER A 36 -9.60 -2.66 18.37
CA SER A 36 -10.13 -2.89 19.73
C SER A 36 -9.05 -3.13 20.79
N SER A 37 -7.82 -3.48 20.39
CA SER A 37 -6.72 -3.73 21.34
C SER A 37 -6.08 -2.47 21.93
N GLN A 38 -6.19 -1.32 21.28
CA GLN A 38 -5.46 -0.09 21.66
C GLN A 38 -6.30 1.19 21.54
N MET A 39 -7.49 1.13 20.93
CA MET A 39 -8.30 2.32 20.69
C MET A 39 -9.70 2.11 21.26
N PHE A 40 -10.04 2.90 22.28
CA PHE A 40 -11.30 2.83 23.01
C PHE A 40 -12.01 4.19 22.95
N GLY A 41 -13.34 4.16 22.80
CA GLY A 41 -14.16 5.38 22.75
C GLY A 41 -14.03 6.17 21.45
N LEU A 42 -13.48 5.58 20.40
CA LEU A 42 -13.30 6.18 19.07
C LEU A 42 -14.00 5.38 17.96
N GLU A 43 -14.89 4.47 18.32
CA GLU A 43 -15.52 3.49 17.44
C GLU A 43 -16.18 4.17 16.24
N GLU A 44 -16.93 5.25 16.45
CA GLU A 44 -17.59 6.01 15.39
C GLU A 44 -16.59 6.69 14.43
N SER A 45 -15.51 7.25 14.98
CA SER A 45 -14.47 7.89 14.15
C SER A 45 -13.69 6.85 13.34
N LEU A 46 -13.48 5.67 13.90
CA LEU A 46 -12.80 4.56 13.22
C LEU A 46 -13.68 3.93 12.16
N GLU A 47 -14.98 3.75 12.43
CA GLU A 47 -15.95 3.32 11.43
C GLU A 47 -15.97 4.28 10.23
N ARG A 48 -16.07 5.59 10.48
CA ARG A 48 -16.01 6.61 9.42
C ARG A 48 -14.71 6.55 8.64
N LEU A 49 -13.57 6.41 9.31
CA LEU A 49 -12.28 6.26 8.65
C LEU A 49 -12.25 5.07 7.70
N VAL A 50 -12.79 3.94 8.12
CA VAL A 50 -12.82 2.74 7.28
C VAL A 50 -13.84 2.87 6.16
N GLU A 51 -15.07 3.28 6.46
CA GLU A 51 -16.16 3.29 5.48
C GLU A 51 -16.10 4.48 4.51
N GLU A 52 -15.66 5.65 4.96
CA GLU A 52 -15.61 6.85 4.12
C GLU A 52 -14.26 7.04 3.41
N TYR A 53 -13.17 6.43 3.91
CA TYR A 53 -11.85 6.57 3.31
C TYR A 53 -11.29 5.25 2.78
N PHE A 54 -10.99 4.26 3.64
CA PHE A 54 -10.30 3.05 3.18
C PHE A 54 -11.15 2.19 2.24
N HIS A 55 -12.42 2.01 2.49
CA HIS A 55 -13.31 1.21 1.65
C HIS A 55 -13.48 1.80 0.24
N PRO A 56 -13.83 3.10 0.06
CA PRO A 56 -13.91 3.70 -1.27
C PRO A 56 -12.55 3.75 -1.98
N ALA A 57 -11.46 4.02 -1.24
CA ALA A 57 -10.12 4.02 -1.80
C ALA A 57 -9.69 2.62 -2.28
N ALA A 58 -10.07 1.56 -1.55
CA ALA A 58 -9.85 0.18 -1.95
C ALA A 58 -10.58 -0.18 -3.26
N LYS A 59 -11.74 0.42 -3.50
CA LYS A 59 -12.52 0.30 -4.75
C LYS A 59 -11.97 1.17 -5.89
N ARG A 60 -10.81 1.77 -5.70
CA ARG A 60 -10.16 2.67 -6.67
C ARG A 60 -10.97 3.91 -7.04
N LEU A 61 -11.83 4.39 -6.15
CA LEU A 61 -12.55 5.66 -6.30
C LEU A 61 -11.58 6.84 -6.08
N ASP A 62 -12.00 8.05 -6.42
CA ASP A 62 -11.16 9.25 -6.37
C ASP A 62 -10.62 9.58 -4.97
N VAL A 63 -11.25 9.06 -3.91
CA VAL A 63 -10.79 9.18 -2.52
C VAL A 63 -9.35 8.69 -2.35
N ARG A 64 -8.92 7.66 -3.10
CA ARG A 64 -7.54 7.14 -3.05
C ARG A 64 -6.45 8.16 -3.40
N LYS A 65 -6.82 9.22 -4.11
CA LYS A 65 -5.90 10.32 -4.51
C LYS A 65 -5.81 11.42 -3.45
N ARG A 66 -6.61 11.35 -2.40
CA ARG A 66 -6.67 12.35 -1.35
C ARG A 66 -5.69 12.02 -0.23
N ILE A 67 -5.14 13.06 0.39
CA ILE A 67 -4.33 12.94 1.59
C ILE A 67 -5.26 12.76 2.78
N LEU A 68 -4.99 11.76 3.62
CA LEU A 68 -5.68 11.60 4.89
C LEU A 68 -4.98 12.46 5.95
N LEU A 69 -5.68 13.49 6.44
CA LEU A 69 -5.21 14.36 7.50
C LEU A 69 -5.87 13.99 8.83
N LEU A 70 -5.07 13.55 9.80
CA LEU A 70 -5.56 13.25 11.15
C LEU A 70 -5.42 14.48 12.04
N MET A 71 -6.56 15.05 12.41
CA MET A 71 -6.64 16.23 13.30
C MET A 71 -7.22 15.85 14.65
N GLY A 72 -6.78 16.53 15.69
CA GLY A 72 -7.31 16.33 17.05
C GLY A 72 -6.32 16.76 18.14
N PRO A 73 -6.74 16.69 19.40
CA PRO A 73 -5.91 17.12 20.53
C PRO A 73 -4.66 16.25 20.68
N VAL A 74 -3.70 16.74 21.45
CA VAL A 74 -2.56 15.94 21.92
C VAL A 74 -3.10 14.75 22.72
N SER A 75 -2.46 13.59 22.57
CA SER A 75 -2.90 12.32 23.16
C SER A 75 -4.24 11.76 22.66
N GLY A 76 -4.77 12.29 21.55
CA GLY A 76 -6.01 11.80 20.92
C GLY A 76 -5.85 10.50 20.09
N GLY A 77 -4.81 9.70 20.30
CA GLY A 77 -4.64 8.41 19.64
C GLY A 77 -4.14 8.44 18.19
N LYS A 78 -3.86 9.62 17.61
CA LYS A 78 -3.44 9.75 16.19
C LYS A 78 -2.19 8.94 15.85
N SER A 79 -1.13 9.09 16.65
CA SER A 79 0.13 8.36 16.46
C SER A 79 -0.04 6.86 16.72
N THR A 80 -0.88 6.50 17.68
CA THR A 80 -1.24 5.10 17.96
C THR A 80 -1.93 4.48 16.75
N LEU A 81 -2.92 5.16 16.16
CA LEU A 81 -3.61 4.70 14.95
C LEU A 81 -2.63 4.45 13.80
N VAL A 82 -1.75 5.42 13.51
CA VAL A 82 -0.76 5.29 12.43
C VAL A 82 0.20 4.12 12.71
N SER A 83 0.66 3.98 13.95
CA SER A 83 1.56 2.87 14.34
C SER A 83 0.87 1.51 14.23
N MET A 84 -0.42 1.43 14.60
CA MET A 84 -1.21 0.19 14.43
C MET A 84 -1.34 -0.18 12.96
N LEU A 85 -1.67 0.79 12.09
CA LEU A 85 -1.80 0.55 10.65
C LEU A 85 -0.48 0.08 10.03
N LYS A 86 0.64 0.70 10.38
CA LYS A 86 1.98 0.31 9.89
C LYS A 86 2.34 -1.11 10.32
N ARG A 87 2.28 -1.39 11.63
CA ARG A 87 2.57 -2.73 12.18
C ARG A 87 1.62 -3.80 11.63
N GLY A 88 0.34 -3.46 11.52
CA GLY A 88 -0.64 -4.35 10.93
C GLY A 88 -0.31 -4.71 9.49
N LEU A 89 0.10 -3.72 8.67
CA LEU A 89 0.52 -3.96 7.28
C LEU A 89 1.78 -4.82 7.20
N GLU A 90 2.77 -4.60 8.07
CA GLU A 90 3.96 -5.44 8.15
C GLU A 90 3.55 -6.90 8.40
N GLN A 91 2.76 -7.14 9.47
CA GLN A 91 2.28 -8.49 9.81
C GLN A 91 1.42 -9.09 8.68
N TYR A 92 0.51 -8.30 8.10
CA TYR A 92 -0.35 -8.76 7.02
C TYR A 92 0.44 -9.18 5.78
N SER A 93 1.57 -8.52 5.47
CA SER A 93 2.43 -8.88 4.34
C SER A 93 3.04 -10.28 4.46
N HIS A 94 3.12 -10.84 5.67
CA HIS A 94 3.56 -12.20 5.92
C HIS A 94 2.47 -13.25 5.65
N THR A 95 1.21 -12.86 5.60
CA THR A 95 0.10 -13.77 5.29
C THR A 95 0.03 -14.08 3.78
N GLU A 96 -0.70 -15.13 3.41
CA GLU A 96 -0.93 -15.43 1.99
C GLU A 96 -1.76 -14.33 1.30
N LYS A 97 -2.81 -13.84 1.96
CA LYS A 97 -3.68 -12.78 1.45
C LYS A 97 -2.98 -11.42 1.32
N GLY A 98 -2.02 -11.15 2.20
CA GLY A 98 -1.23 -9.93 2.21
C GLY A 98 0.03 -10.00 1.34
N ALA A 99 0.31 -11.12 0.67
CA ALA A 99 1.52 -11.32 -0.10
C ALA A 99 1.74 -10.23 -1.16
N ILE A 100 2.99 -9.78 -1.27
CA ILE A 100 3.44 -8.76 -2.23
C ILE A 100 4.62 -9.34 -3.01
N TYR A 101 4.63 -9.10 -4.31
CA TYR A 101 5.71 -9.55 -5.18
C TYR A 101 6.32 -8.37 -5.91
N ALA A 102 7.62 -8.45 -6.15
CA ALA A 102 8.39 -7.49 -6.91
C ALA A 102 9.25 -8.20 -7.97
N ILE A 103 9.67 -7.48 -8.98
CA ILE A 103 10.69 -7.96 -9.91
C ILE A 103 11.97 -8.20 -9.13
N LYS A 104 12.51 -9.41 -9.23
CA LYS A 104 13.68 -9.85 -8.46
C LYS A 104 14.87 -8.92 -8.67
N SER A 105 15.55 -8.59 -7.58
CA SER A 105 16.73 -7.72 -7.57
C SER A 105 16.47 -6.31 -8.14
N CYS A 106 15.21 -5.85 -8.13
CA CYS A 106 14.88 -4.47 -8.46
C CYS A 106 15.02 -3.60 -7.20
N PRO A 107 15.89 -2.59 -7.18
CA PRO A 107 16.08 -1.73 -6.00
C PRO A 107 14.83 -0.92 -5.63
N MET A 108 13.93 -0.71 -6.59
CA MET A 108 12.65 0.00 -6.37
C MET A 108 11.49 -0.94 -6.04
N HIS A 109 11.72 -2.25 -5.91
CA HIS A 109 10.69 -3.26 -5.69
C HIS A 109 9.52 -3.12 -6.67
N GLU A 110 9.83 -2.99 -7.96
CA GLU A 110 8.83 -2.70 -9.00
C GLU A 110 7.81 -3.84 -9.13
N ASP A 111 6.54 -3.43 -9.31
CA ASP A 111 5.40 -4.35 -9.49
C ASP A 111 5.58 -5.17 -10.77
N PRO A 112 5.56 -6.51 -10.70
CA PRO A 112 5.64 -7.38 -11.88
C PRO A 112 4.54 -7.14 -12.92
N LEU A 113 3.41 -6.55 -12.53
CA LEU A 113 2.33 -6.21 -13.46
C LEU A 113 2.77 -5.18 -14.52
N HIS A 114 3.81 -4.39 -14.25
CA HIS A 114 4.37 -3.45 -15.23
C HIS A 114 5.00 -4.15 -16.43
N LEU A 115 5.36 -5.44 -16.31
CA LEU A 115 5.85 -6.25 -17.44
C LEU A 115 4.77 -6.50 -18.50
N ILE A 116 3.48 -6.34 -18.15
CA ILE A 116 2.39 -6.55 -19.10
C ILE A 116 2.38 -5.44 -20.14
N PRO A 117 2.58 -5.77 -21.44
CA PRO A 117 2.58 -4.80 -22.53
C PRO A 117 1.30 -3.98 -22.58
N ILE A 118 1.40 -2.72 -22.94
CA ILE A 118 0.27 -1.76 -22.93
C ILE A 118 -0.91 -2.27 -23.76
N HIS A 119 -0.63 -2.87 -24.94
CA HIS A 119 -1.66 -3.38 -25.84
C HIS A 119 -2.43 -4.59 -25.30
N LEU A 120 -1.87 -5.34 -24.34
CA LEU A 120 -2.53 -6.49 -23.70
C LEU A 120 -3.27 -6.14 -22.41
N ARG A 121 -3.11 -4.92 -21.89
CA ARG A 121 -3.68 -4.53 -20.58
C ARG A 121 -5.20 -4.47 -20.58
N LYS A 122 -5.81 -4.18 -21.72
CA LYS A 122 -7.26 -4.17 -21.86
C LYS A 122 -7.81 -5.59 -21.71
N ASP A 123 -7.26 -6.54 -22.45
CA ASP A 123 -7.69 -7.94 -22.40
C ASP A 123 -7.42 -8.55 -21.03
N PHE A 124 -6.27 -8.21 -20.44
CA PHE A 124 -5.92 -8.61 -19.07
C PHE A 124 -6.93 -8.07 -18.03
N PHE A 125 -7.38 -6.84 -18.19
CA PHE A 125 -8.42 -6.27 -17.33
C PHE A 125 -9.77 -6.96 -17.52
N GLU A 126 -10.16 -7.25 -18.77
CA GLU A 126 -11.43 -7.95 -19.07
C GLU A 126 -11.43 -9.38 -18.50
N GLU A 127 -10.28 -10.07 -18.54
CA GLU A 127 -10.16 -11.44 -18.04
C GLU A 127 -10.03 -11.54 -16.52
N TYR A 128 -9.20 -10.67 -15.90
CA TYR A 128 -8.85 -10.79 -14.47
C TYR A 128 -9.43 -9.69 -13.58
N GLY A 129 -10.03 -8.65 -14.13
CA GLY A 129 -10.52 -7.48 -13.38
C GLY A 129 -9.41 -6.62 -12.75
N ILE A 130 -8.15 -6.85 -13.15
CA ILE A 130 -6.99 -6.17 -12.59
C ILE A 130 -6.53 -5.07 -13.53
N ARG A 131 -6.54 -3.82 -13.06
CA ARG A 131 -6.02 -2.68 -13.82
C ARG A 131 -4.54 -2.50 -13.53
N VAL A 132 -3.72 -2.54 -14.57
CA VAL A 132 -2.28 -2.22 -14.50
C VAL A 132 -2.11 -0.71 -14.61
N GLU A 133 -1.51 -0.09 -13.60
CA GLU A 133 -1.21 1.35 -13.54
C GLU A 133 0.31 1.53 -13.50
N GLY A 134 0.82 2.49 -14.27
CA GLY A 134 2.25 2.71 -14.40
C GLY A 134 2.89 1.97 -15.59
N ASN A 135 4.17 2.15 -15.76
CA ASN A 135 4.96 1.53 -16.82
C ASN A 135 6.22 0.92 -16.22
N LEU A 136 6.79 -0.04 -16.92
CA LEU A 136 8.07 -0.63 -16.55
C LEU A 136 9.15 0.45 -16.47
N SER A 137 9.95 0.43 -15.42
CA SER A 137 11.04 1.39 -15.22
C SER A 137 12.13 1.23 -16.29
N PRO A 138 12.87 2.30 -16.63
CA PRO A 138 13.97 2.22 -17.59
C PRO A 138 15.00 1.15 -17.25
N LEU A 139 15.30 0.97 -15.96
CA LEU A 139 16.21 -0.07 -15.50
C LEU A 139 15.69 -1.46 -15.86
N ASN A 140 14.43 -1.76 -15.56
CA ASN A 140 13.86 -3.08 -15.83
C ASN A 140 13.54 -3.26 -17.33
N MET A 141 13.29 -2.20 -18.09
CA MET A 141 13.23 -2.27 -19.55
C MET A 141 14.56 -2.71 -20.15
N MET A 142 15.67 -2.11 -19.72
CA MET A 142 17.01 -2.50 -20.16
C MET A 142 17.35 -3.93 -19.76
N ARG A 143 16.97 -4.36 -18.53
CA ARG A 143 17.18 -5.74 -18.07
C ARG A 143 16.35 -6.74 -18.87
N LEU A 144 15.09 -6.40 -19.15
CA LEU A 144 14.20 -7.23 -19.96
C LEU A 144 14.80 -7.48 -21.35
N GLU A 145 15.37 -6.45 -21.98
CA GLU A 145 16.01 -6.57 -23.29
C GLU A 145 17.31 -7.39 -23.20
N LYS A 146 18.24 -7.02 -22.30
CA LYS A 146 19.61 -7.57 -22.26
C LYS A 146 19.72 -8.93 -21.59
N GLU A 147 18.97 -9.16 -20.49
CA GLU A 147 19.10 -10.36 -19.69
C GLU A 147 18.05 -11.41 -20.09
N TYR A 148 16.87 -11.00 -20.55
CA TYR A 148 15.74 -11.89 -20.82
C TYR A 148 15.33 -11.93 -22.29
N GLY A 149 15.99 -11.17 -23.19
CA GLY A 149 15.68 -11.18 -24.62
C GLY A 149 14.23 -10.80 -24.96
N ASN A 150 13.66 -9.86 -24.19
CA ASN A 150 12.26 -9.41 -24.23
C ASN A 150 11.21 -10.50 -23.89
N ARG A 151 11.60 -11.58 -23.24
CA ARG A 151 10.68 -12.61 -22.76
C ARG A 151 10.23 -12.29 -21.34
N ILE A 152 9.02 -11.77 -21.20
CA ILE A 152 8.46 -11.35 -19.90
C ILE A 152 8.20 -12.55 -18.97
N GLU A 153 7.94 -13.72 -19.53
CA GLU A 153 7.70 -14.96 -18.81
C GLU A 153 8.93 -15.51 -18.07
N ASP A 154 10.14 -15.11 -18.51
CA ASP A 154 11.40 -15.54 -17.89
C ASP A 154 11.81 -14.61 -16.73
N VAL A 155 11.16 -13.44 -16.59
CA VAL A 155 11.51 -12.49 -15.55
C VAL A 155 11.14 -13.05 -14.18
N MET A 156 12.17 -13.23 -13.34
CA MET A 156 11.97 -13.73 -11.99
C MET A 156 11.33 -12.70 -11.09
N VAL A 157 10.41 -13.16 -10.25
CA VAL A 157 9.77 -12.35 -9.19
C VAL A 157 10.17 -12.90 -7.82
N GLU A 158 10.20 -12.01 -6.83
CA GLU A 158 10.44 -12.38 -5.44
C GLU A 158 9.34 -11.83 -4.55
N ARG A 159 9.05 -12.54 -3.46
CA ARG A 159 8.15 -12.05 -2.43
C ARG A 159 8.88 -11.03 -1.57
N ILE A 160 8.25 -9.89 -1.37
CA ILE A 160 8.74 -8.85 -0.46
C ILE A 160 7.84 -8.74 0.76
N PHE A 161 8.42 -8.29 1.87
CA PHE A 161 7.71 -8.03 3.11
C PHE A 161 7.80 -6.54 3.44
N LEU A 162 6.66 -5.97 3.82
CA LEU A 162 6.65 -4.56 4.24
C LEU A 162 7.46 -4.39 5.53
N SER A 163 8.21 -3.31 5.60
CA SER A 163 8.98 -2.97 6.79
C SER A 163 9.22 -1.45 6.85
N GLU A 164 8.83 -0.84 7.96
CA GLU A 164 9.13 0.57 8.25
C GLU A 164 10.63 0.76 8.48
N ASP A 165 11.26 -0.10 9.26
CA ASP A 165 12.68 -0.01 9.60
C ASP A 165 13.58 -0.11 8.36
N LYS A 166 13.24 -1.01 7.44
CA LYS A 166 13.98 -1.20 6.18
C LYS A 166 13.48 -0.29 5.06
N ARG A 167 12.48 0.55 5.32
CA ARG A 167 11.83 1.42 4.33
C ARG A 167 11.31 0.67 3.09
N VAL A 168 10.82 -0.55 3.28
CA VAL A 168 10.21 -1.35 2.22
C VAL A 168 8.70 -1.14 2.22
N GLY A 169 8.19 -0.36 1.27
CA GLY A 169 6.77 -0.10 1.07
C GLY A 169 6.07 0.72 2.16
N ILE A 170 6.74 1.01 3.28
CA ILE A 170 6.28 1.90 4.35
C ILE A 170 7.37 2.93 4.58
N GLY A 171 7.05 4.21 4.40
CA GLY A 171 7.92 5.33 4.68
C GLY A 171 7.34 6.20 5.77
N THR A 172 8.17 6.63 6.70
CA THR A 172 7.82 7.63 7.72
C THR A 172 8.76 8.81 7.59
N PHE A 173 8.20 9.99 7.52
CA PHE A 173 8.92 11.24 7.59
C PHE A 173 8.52 11.97 8.88
N SER A 174 9.50 12.41 9.64
CA SER A 174 9.30 13.27 10.81
C SER A 174 10.22 14.48 10.64
N PRO A 175 9.68 15.70 10.51
CA PRO A 175 10.50 16.89 10.36
C PRO A 175 11.36 17.08 11.61
N SER A 176 12.63 17.44 11.43
CA SER A 176 13.58 17.69 12.52
C SER A 176 13.24 18.98 13.28
N ASP A 177 12.70 19.98 12.59
CA ASP A 177 12.19 21.23 13.19
C ASP A 177 10.76 21.51 12.70
N PRO A 178 9.75 21.50 13.61
CA PRO A 178 8.37 21.82 13.24
C PRO A 178 8.17 23.25 12.73
N LYS A 179 9.12 24.16 13.00
CA LYS A 179 9.02 25.59 12.65
C LYS A 179 9.74 25.94 11.35
N SER A 180 10.69 25.14 10.91
CA SER A 180 11.48 25.35 9.69
C SER A 180 11.34 24.14 8.79
N GLN A 181 10.19 24.06 8.08
CA GLN A 181 9.97 22.98 7.12
C GLN A 181 10.46 23.41 5.74
N ASP A 182 11.61 22.92 5.34
CA ASP A 182 12.06 23.01 3.96
C ASP A 182 11.51 21.82 3.15
N ILE A 183 11.05 22.08 1.94
CA ILE A 183 10.58 21.04 1.03
C ILE A 183 11.69 20.03 0.72
N THR A 184 12.93 20.44 0.78
CA THR A 184 14.10 19.58 0.58
C THR A 184 14.24 18.50 1.64
N ASP A 185 13.74 18.73 2.86
CA ASP A 185 13.69 17.72 3.93
C ASP A 185 12.80 16.51 3.55
N LEU A 186 11.76 16.75 2.74
CA LEU A 186 10.84 15.72 2.28
C LEU A 186 11.26 15.11 0.94
N THR A 187 11.74 15.93 0.02
CA THR A 187 12.04 15.52 -1.38
C THR A 187 13.49 15.14 -1.60
N GLY A 188 14.38 15.47 -0.66
CA GLY A 188 15.82 15.39 -0.82
C GLY A 188 16.37 16.54 -1.68
N SER A 189 17.69 16.69 -1.69
CA SER A 189 18.42 17.64 -2.53
C SER A 189 19.21 16.89 -3.61
N ILE A 190 19.44 17.54 -4.74
CA ILE A 190 20.33 17.01 -5.78
C ILE A 190 21.75 17.27 -5.34
N ASP A 191 22.55 16.21 -5.26
CA ASP A 191 24.00 16.32 -5.06
C ASP A 191 24.66 16.62 -6.41
N PHE A 192 25.32 17.77 -6.50
CA PHE A 192 26.02 18.23 -7.71
C PHE A 192 27.53 17.93 -7.67
N SER A 193 28.00 17.12 -6.69
CA SER A 193 29.41 16.74 -6.59
C SER A 193 29.83 15.62 -7.53
#